data_e741f58e490e5dfac2071e5feffa3f88
#
_entry.id   e741f58e490e5dfac2071e5feffa3f88
#
_cell.length_a   1.000
_cell.length_b   1.000
_cell.length_c   1.000
_cell.angle_alpha   90.00
_cell.angle_beta   90.00
_cell.angle_gamma   90.00
#
_symmetry.space_group_name_H-M   'P 1'
#
loop_
_entity.id
_entity.type
_entity.pdbx_description
1 polymer ?
#
loop_
_entity_poly.entity_id
_entity_poly.type
_entity_poly.pdbx_seq_one_letter_code
_entity_poly.pdbx_strand_id
1 'polypeptide(L)'
;MPATKAKNNKDNLSKSALRRQREREQRYQTILQAAETLFANEGFHKASMEQIADAAEVSVGAVYFYFKNKEDLLIQMMDEIGYLLRSILGKEFKKQGATMEGFKRAGYAFFEDFCVNYPERAAIIFRESVGKSTLVEQHRKELFDKCTGDVLNALTAVSQNQGVTFKGRFAAEVIAVSVMGIYERVAYHYLLWQNNTENLKDIGRDAVTFILGGVNNLFEGVSCT
;
A
#
# COMPACT_ATOMS: atom_id res chain seq x y z
N MET A 1 38.08 4.23 -38.14
CA MET A 1 37.61 3.29 -37.13
C MET A 1 36.09 3.44 -36.98
N PRO A 2 35.25 2.43 -37.23
CA PRO A 2 33.80 2.58 -37.17
C PRO A 2 33.28 2.38 -35.77
N ALA A 3 32.41 3.29 -35.32
CA ALA A 3 31.71 3.24 -34.07
C ALA A 3 30.67 2.12 -34.09
N THR A 4 30.80 1.18 -33.14
CA THR A 4 29.90 0.04 -32.93
C THR A 4 28.59 0.54 -32.34
N LYS A 5 27.49 0.50 -33.10
CA LYS A 5 26.12 0.73 -32.62
C LYS A 5 25.72 -0.43 -31.72
N ALA A 6 25.61 -0.20 -30.42
CA ALA A 6 24.92 -1.08 -29.51
C ALA A 6 23.42 -1.08 -29.87
N LYS A 7 22.93 -2.16 -30.50
CA LYS A 7 21.50 -2.37 -30.78
C LYS A 7 20.76 -2.61 -29.47
N ASN A 8 19.80 -1.73 -29.19
CA ASN A 8 18.80 -1.88 -28.15
C ASN A 8 17.93 -3.12 -28.45
N ASN A 9 18.10 -4.20 -27.66
CA ASN A 9 17.47 -5.51 -27.88
C ASN A 9 16.20 -5.68 -27.03
N LYS A 10 15.37 -4.63 -26.89
CA LYS A 10 14.13 -4.66 -26.09
C LYS A 10 12.81 -4.72 -26.87
N ASP A 11 12.80 -4.64 -28.19
CA ASP A 11 11.54 -4.46 -28.96
C ASP A 11 11.35 -5.49 -30.08
N ASN A 12 11.37 -6.81 -29.80
CA ASN A 12 10.90 -7.79 -30.80
C ASN A 12 10.35 -9.08 -30.20
N LEU A 13 9.41 -8.98 -29.26
CA LEU A 13 8.57 -10.12 -28.95
C LEU A 13 7.57 -10.34 -30.08
N SER A 14 7.50 -11.58 -30.62
CA SER A 14 6.49 -11.91 -31.63
C SER A 14 5.08 -11.66 -31.11
N LYS A 15 4.12 -11.36 -31.98
CA LYS A 15 2.70 -11.17 -31.60
C LYS A 15 2.16 -12.34 -30.76
N SER A 16 2.61 -13.56 -31.04
CA SER A 16 2.24 -14.76 -30.30
C SER A 16 2.85 -14.79 -28.89
N ALA A 17 4.08 -14.31 -28.73
CA ALA A 17 4.74 -14.20 -27.41
C ALA A 17 4.06 -13.14 -26.53
N LEU A 18 3.72 -11.99 -27.10
CA LEU A 18 2.95 -10.94 -26.42
C LEU A 18 1.57 -11.42 -26.00
N ARG A 19 0.89 -12.18 -26.85
CA ARG A 19 -0.40 -12.78 -26.51
C ARG A 19 -0.28 -13.75 -25.33
N ARG A 20 0.68 -14.69 -25.36
CA ARG A 20 0.94 -15.63 -24.25
C ARG A 20 1.27 -14.93 -22.95
N GLN A 21 2.06 -13.85 -23.01
CA GLN A 21 2.38 -13.05 -21.83
C GLN A 21 1.13 -12.40 -21.23
N ARG A 22 0.24 -11.83 -22.05
CA ARG A 22 -1.04 -11.24 -21.58
C ARG A 22 -1.96 -12.30 -20.98
N GLU A 23 -2.09 -13.47 -21.63
CA GLU A 23 -2.90 -14.58 -21.11
C GLU A 23 -2.36 -15.10 -19.78
N ARG A 24 -1.03 -15.14 -19.61
CA ARG A 24 -0.37 -15.52 -18.35
C ARG A 24 -0.66 -14.48 -17.26
N GLU A 25 -0.48 -13.21 -17.57
CA GLU A 25 -0.75 -12.12 -16.64
C GLU A 25 -2.22 -12.07 -16.21
N GLN A 26 -3.12 -12.21 -17.17
CA GLN A 26 -4.55 -12.25 -16.87
C GLN A 26 -4.91 -13.41 -15.94
N ARG A 27 -4.35 -14.60 -16.15
CA ARG A 27 -4.59 -15.76 -15.28
C ARG A 27 -4.02 -15.55 -13.88
N TYR A 28 -2.80 -14.99 -13.79
CA TYR A 28 -2.21 -14.60 -12.51
C TYR A 28 -3.15 -13.65 -11.73
N GLN A 29 -3.63 -12.60 -12.37
CA GLN A 29 -4.53 -11.62 -11.74
C GLN A 29 -5.89 -12.24 -11.36
N THR A 30 -6.43 -13.15 -12.17
CA THR A 30 -7.68 -13.85 -11.84
C THR A 30 -7.54 -14.70 -10.57
N ILE A 31 -6.43 -15.44 -10.43
CA ILE A 31 -6.15 -16.24 -9.23
C ILE A 31 -5.97 -15.34 -8.01
N LEU A 32 -5.21 -14.25 -8.16
CA LEU A 32 -4.95 -13.32 -7.06
C LEU A 32 -6.25 -12.66 -6.56
N GLN A 33 -7.13 -12.27 -7.47
CA GLN A 33 -8.43 -11.66 -7.12
C GLN A 33 -9.38 -12.66 -6.44
N ALA A 34 -9.41 -13.91 -6.89
CA ALA A 34 -10.17 -14.96 -6.23
C ALA A 34 -9.68 -15.20 -4.78
N ALA A 35 -8.38 -15.25 -4.61
CA ALA A 35 -7.76 -15.37 -3.28
C ALA A 35 -8.02 -14.14 -2.40
N GLU A 36 -7.97 -12.92 -2.96
CA GLU A 36 -8.30 -11.67 -2.27
C GLU A 36 -9.69 -11.74 -1.66
N THR A 37 -10.68 -12.13 -2.45
CA THR A 37 -12.06 -12.28 -2.01
C THR A 37 -12.22 -13.34 -0.90
N LEU A 38 -11.59 -14.51 -1.07
CA LEU A 38 -11.65 -15.58 -0.07
C LEU A 38 -10.96 -15.20 1.24
N PHE A 39 -9.77 -14.59 1.18
CA PHE A 39 -9.05 -14.17 2.38
C PHE A 39 -9.79 -13.06 3.14
N ALA A 40 -10.38 -12.11 2.44
CA ALA A 40 -11.12 -11.02 3.07
C ALA A 40 -12.41 -11.51 3.76
N ASN A 41 -13.15 -12.43 3.14
CA ASN A 41 -14.47 -12.88 3.59
C ASN A 41 -14.40 -14.06 4.58
N GLU A 42 -13.60 -15.08 4.29
CA GLU A 42 -13.52 -16.31 5.07
C GLU A 42 -12.33 -16.33 6.03
N GLY A 43 -11.33 -15.49 5.76
CA GLY A 43 -10.06 -15.43 6.47
C GLY A 43 -8.99 -16.33 5.87
N PHE A 44 -7.74 -15.92 5.99
CA PHE A 44 -6.58 -16.65 5.46
C PHE A 44 -6.52 -18.13 5.89
N HIS A 45 -6.86 -18.44 7.15
CA HIS A 45 -6.72 -19.81 7.67
C HIS A 45 -7.71 -20.78 7.03
N LYS A 46 -8.95 -20.35 6.80
CA LYS A 46 -10.01 -21.21 6.25
C LYS A 46 -9.90 -21.42 4.74
N ALA A 47 -9.42 -20.42 4.02
CA ALA A 47 -9.25 -20.53 2.58
C ALA A 47 -8.22 -21.62 2.21
N SER A 48 -8.49 -22.39 1.14
CA SER A 48 -7.57 -23.40 0.60
C SER A 48 -7.18 -23.08 -0.84
N MET A 49 -6.09 -23.70 -1.31
CA MET A 49 -5.64 -23.55 -2.72
C MET A 49 -6.67 -24.12 -3.70
N GLU A 50 -7.41 -25.16 -3.28
CA GLU A 50 -8.51 -25.76 -4.05
C GLU A 50 -9.68 -24.81 -4.20
N GLN A 51 -10.12 -24.17 -3.09
CA GLN A 51 -11.18 -23.16 -3.13
C GLN A 51 -10.79 -21.95 -4.00
N ILE A 52 -9.52 -21.52 -3.94
CA ILE A 52 -9.01 -20.45 -4.79
C ILE A 52 -9.05 -20.86 -6.27
N ALA A 53 -8.67 -22.12 -6.59
CA ALA A 53 -8.73 -22.63 -7.94
C ALA A 53 -10.16 -22.68 -8.48
N ASP A 54 -11.10 -23.16 -7.68
CA ASP A 54 -12.52 -23.21 -8.02
C ASP A 54 -13.09 -21.79 -8.24
N ALA A 55 -12.81 -20.86 -7.34
CA ALA A 55 -13.26 -19.47 -7.45
C ALA A 55 -12.63 -18.72 -8.64
N ALA A 56 -11.41 -19.08 -9.04
CA ALA A 56 -10.73 -18.55 -10.21
C ALA A 56 -11.06 -19.27 -11.52
N GLU A 57 -11.90 -20.32 -11.47
CA GLU A 57 -12.26 -21.18 -12.62
C GLU A 57 -11.02 -21.76 -13.32
N VAL A 58 -10.01 -22.19 -12.54
CA VAL A 58 -8.78 -22.82 -13.06
C VAL A 58 -8.52 -24.15 -12.36
N SER A 59 -7.63 -24.99 -12.93
CA SER A 59 -7.18 -26.18 -12.23
C SER A 59 -6.30 -25.83 -11.03
N VAL A 60 -6.31 -26.66 -9.99
CA VAL A 60 -5.44 -26.54 -8.82
C VAL A 60 -3.95 -26.51 -9.23
N GLY A 61 -3.58 -27.31 -10.23
CA GLY A 61 -2.25 -27.29 -10.82
C GLY A 61 -1.87 -25.94 -11.45
N ALA A 62 -2.84 -25.21 -12.01
CA ALA A 62 -2.61 -23.86 -12.51
C ALA A 62 -2.33 -22.87 -11.37
N VAL A 63 -2.99 -23.00 -10.21
CA VAL A 63 -2.69 -22.16 -9.05
C VAL A 63 -1.26 -22.42 -8.56
N TYR A 64 -0.87 -23.70 -8.40
CA TYR A 64 0.48 -24.07 -7.97
C TYR A 64 1.59 -23.74 -9.00
N PHE A 65 1.23 -23.50 -10.24
CA PHE A 65 2.17 -22.98 -11.24
C PHE A 65 2.61 -21.54 -10.94
N TYR A 66 1.71 -20.71 -10.38
CA TYR A 66 1.99 -19.30 -10.06
C TYR A 66 2.45 -19.11 -8.61
N PHE A 67 1.90 -19.86 -7.68
CA PHE A 67 2.08 -19.68 -6.24
C PHE A 67 2.47 -21.00 -5.58
N LYS A 68 3.60 -21.02 -4.90
CA LYS A 68 4.14 -22.24 -4.25
C LYS A 68 3.20 -22.80 -3.17
N ASN A 69 2.58 -21.90 -2.46
CA ASN A 69 1.63 -22.18 -1.37
C ASN A 69 0.81 -20.93 -1.06
N LYS A 70 -0.08 -21.05 -0.09
CA LYS A 70 -0.98 -19.97 0.34
C LYS A 70 -0.25 -18.77 0.95
N GLU A 71 0.89 -18.98 1.62
CA GLU A 71 1.71 -17.88 2.15
C GLU A 71 2.42 -17.10 1.04
N ASP A 72 2.96 -17.79 0.04
CA ASP A 72 3.57 -17.16 -1.14
C ASP A 72 2.53 -16.29 -1.87
N LEU A 73 1.31 -16.78 -2.01
CA LEU A 73 0.21 -16.05 -2.61
C LEU A 73 -0.15 -14.79 -1.76
N LEU A 74 -0.23 -14.92 -0.43
CA LEU A 74 -0.48 -13.79 0.46
C LEU A 74 0.64 -12.73 0.35
N ILE A 75 1.89 -13.15 0.30
CA ILE A 75 3.04 -12.24 0.16
C ILE A 75 2.96 -11.47 -1.16
N GLN A 76 2.73 -12.15 -2.28
CA GLN A 76 2.60 -11.47 -3.57
C GLN A 76 1.39 -10.52 -3.61
N MET A 77 0.29 -10.90 -2.95
CA MET A 77 -0.87 -10.03 -2.78
C MET A 77 -0.52 -8.78 -1.94
N MET A 78 0.24 -8.94 -0.86
CA MET A 78 0.70 -7.81 -0.04
C MET A 78 1.60 -6.85 -0.82
N ASP A 79 2.45 -7.36 -1.72
CA ASP A 79 3.27 -6.52 -2.60
C ASP A 79 2.41 -5.67 -3.54
N GLU A 80 1.39 -6.27 -4.18
CA GLU A 80 0.49 -5.52 -5.06
C GLU A 80 -0.34 -4.47 -4.29
N ILE A 81 -0.85 -4.84 -3.13
CA ILE A 81 -1.62 -3.91 -2.28
C ILE A 81 -0.72 -2.77 -1.80
N GLY A 82 0.50 -3.08 -1.38
CA GLY A 82 1.47 -2.07 -0.96
C GLY A 82 1.86 -1.11 -2.09
N TYR A 83 2.04 -1.63 -3.30
CA TYR A 83 2.27 -0.81 -4.48
C TYR A 83 1.08 0.11 -4.78
N LEU A 84 -0.15 -0.42 -4.76
CA LEU A 84 -1.36 0.35 -4.98
C LEU A 84 -1.50 1.47 -3.94
N LEU A 85 -1.40 1.14 -2.65
CA LEU A 85 -1.49 2.10 -1.54
C LEU A 85 -0.49 3.24 -1.73
N ARG A 86 0.79 2.92 -1.88
CA ARG A 86 1.87 3.91 -2.06
C ARG A 86 1.69 4.74 -3.33
N SER A 87 1.16 4.13 -4.41
CA SER A 87 0.85 4.82 -5.66
C SER A 87 -0.27 5.86 -5.49
N ILE A 88 -1.34 5.50 -4.78
CA ILE A 88 -2.47 6.41 -4.49
C ILE A 88 -1.98 7.61 -3.68
N LEU A 89 -1.31 7.36 -2.55
CA LEU A 89 -0.84 8.42 -1.66
C LEU A 89 0.22 9.31 -2.34
N GLY A 90 1.18 8.70 -3.01
CA GLY A 90 2.24 9.41 -3.72
C GLY A 90 1.74 10.27 -4.87
N LYS A 91 0.68 9.83 -5.57
CA LYS A 91 0.03 10.63 -6.62
C LYS A 91 -0.62 11.88 -6.06
N GLU A 92 -1.36 11.76 -4.95
CA GLU A 92 -2.02 12.90 -4.32
C GLU A 92 -0.99 13.89 -3.72
N PHE A 93 0.06 13.38 -3.07
CA PHE A 93 1.15 14.23 -2.59
C PHE A 93 1.81 15.03 -3.74
N LYS A 94 2.14 14.37 -4.84
CA LYS A 94 2.80 15.01 -6.00
C LYS A 94 1.94 16.07 -6.68
N LYS A 95 0.62 15.91 -6.71
CA LYS A 95 -0.30 16.89 -7.31
C LYS A 95 -0.22 18.26 -6.65
N GLN A 96 -0.01 18.30 -5.34
CA GLN A 96 0.04 19.52 -4.54
C GLN A 96 1.49 19.98 -4.24
N GLY A 97 2.47 19.22 -4.73
CA GLY A 97 3.87 19.43 -4.43
C GLY A 97 4.24 19.11 -2.98
N ALA A 98 5.51 19.38 -2.62
CA ALA A 98 6.03 19.16 -1.26
C ALA A 98 5.52 20.24 -0.29
N THR A 99 4.24 20.21 0.02
CA THR A 99 3.53 21.18 0.88
C THR A 99 2.73 20.44 1.97
N MET A 100 2.34 21.16 3.03
CA MET A 100 1.43 20.61 4.03
C MET A 100 0.06 20.25 3.42
N GLU A 101 -0.39 20.96 2.40
CA GLU A 101 -1.61 20.57 1.68
C GLU A 101 -1.42 19.24 0.93
N GLY A 102 -0.25 19.03 0.30
CA GLY A 102 0.09 17.74 -0.32
C GLY A 102 0.12 16.61 0.68
N PHE A 103 0.73 16.83 1.85
CA PHE A 103 0.77 15.87 2.95
C PHE A 103 -0.64 15.54 3.46
N LYS A 104 -1.48 16.56 3.66
CA LYS A 104 -2.88 16.40 4.06
C LYS A 104 -3.70 15.61 3.04
N ARG A 105 -3.55 15.92 1.74
CA ARG A 105 -4.26 15.22 0.66
C ARG A 105 -3.87 13.76 0.54
N ALA A 106 -2.58 13.45 0.69
CA ALA A 106 -2.13 12.06 0.76
C ALA A 106 -2.77 11.32 1.95
N GLY A 107 -2.88 11.99 3.10
CA GLY A 107 -3.58 11.42 4.25
C GLY A 107 -5.07 11.15 4.00
N TYR A 108 -5.77 12.08 3.37
CA TYR A 108 -7.18 11.86 2.98
C TYR A 108 -7.31 10.68 2.00
N ALA A 109 -6.41 10.58 1.02
CA ALA A 109 -6.43 9.51 0.04
C ALA A 109 -6.27 8.10 0.65
N PHE A 110 -5.60 7.98 1.81
CA PHE A 110 -5.56 6.72 2.55
C PHE A 110 -6.97 6.24 2.92
N PHE A 111 -7.80 7.12 3.43
CA PHE A 111 -9.16 6.76 3.84
C PHE A 111 -10.14 6.78 2.67
N GLU A 112 -10.16 7.88 1.89
CA GLU A 112 -11.15 8.14 0.85
C GLU A 112 -10.94 7.29 -0.41
N ASP A 113 -9.68 7.09 -0.82
CA ASP A 113 -9.35 6.41 -2.08
C ASP A 113 -8.89 4.96 -1.85
N PHE A 114 -8.15 4.67 -0.78
CA PHE A 114 -7.70 3.31 -0.52
C PHE A 114 -8.71 2.53 0.34
N CYS A 115 -8.99 2.95 1.58
CA CYS A 115 -9.83 2.15 2.47
C CYS A 115 -11.29 2.03 1.99
N VAL A 116 -11.87 3.09 1.41
CA VAL A 116 -13.25 3.07 0.91
C VAL A 116 -13.38 2.25 -0.38
N ASN A 117 -12.43 2.39 -1.31
CA ASN A 117 -12.53 1.72 -2.60
C ASN A 117 -11.96 0.29 -2.62
N TYR A 118 -11.12 -0.07 -1.62
CA TYR A 118 -10.45 -1.37 -1.53
C TYR A 118 -10.51 -1.94 -0.10
N PRO A 119 -11.72 -2.09 0.49
CA PRO A 119 -11.87 -2.52 1.89
C PRO A 119 -11.31 -3.93 2.12
N GLU A 120 -11.43 -4.85 1.14
CA GLU A 120 -10.86 -6.19 1.21
C GLU A 120 -9.33 -6.14 1.30
N ARG A 121 -8.69 -5.26 0.53
CA ARG A 121 -7.23 -5.06 0.56
C ARG A 121 -6.75 -4.48 1.88
N ALA A 122 -7.51 -3.56 2.44
CA ALA A 122 -7.25 -3.04 3.79
C ALA A 122 -7.37 -4.16 4.83
N ALA A 123 -8.39 -5.04 4.73
CA ALA A 123 -8.54 -6.19 5.62
C ALA A 123 -7.36 -7.17 5.52
N ILE A 124 -6.86 -7.43 4.33
CA ILE A 124 -5.72 -8.32 4.11
C ILE A 124 -4.47 -7.76 4.80
N ILE A 125 -4.13 -6.50 4.58
CA ILE A 125 -2.92 -5.91 5.17
C ILE A 125 -3.03 -5.77 6.68
N PHE A 126 -4.17 -5.29 7.19
CA PHE A 126 -4.29 -4.94 8.60
C PHE A 126 -4.79 -6.08 9.50
N ARG A 127 -5.40 -7.11 8.94
CA ARG A 127 -5.96 -8.24 9.70
C ARG A 127 -5.39 -9.58 9.27
N GLU A 128 -5.53 -9.94 7.98
CA GLU A 128 -5.24 -11.28 7.51
C GLU A 128 -3.75 -11.61 7.43
N SER A 129 -2.89 -10.61 7.26
CA SER A 129 -1.44 -10.81 7.24
C SER A 129 -0.80 -10.93 8.62
N VAL A 130 -1.52 -10.57 9.69
CA VAL A 130 -0.97 -10.50 11.06
C VAL A 130 -0.78 -11.91 11.65
N GLY A 131 0.38 -12.18 12.24
CA GLY A 131 0.63 -13.38 13.05
C GLY A 131 0.60 -14.70 12.29
N LYS A 132 0.95 -14.73 11.00
CA LYS A 132 0.89 -15.94 10.17
C LYS A 132 2.14 -16.80 10.30
N SER A 133 3.23 -16.39 9.71
CA SER A 133 4.53 -17.04 9.80
C SER A 133 5.64 -16.00 9.88
N THR A 134 6.85 -16.43 10.25
CA THR A 134 8.02 -15.53 10.29
C THR A 134 8.26 -14.88 8.93
N LEU A 135 8.04 -15.61 7.84
CA LEU A 135 8.23 -15.09 6.48
C LEU A 135 7.21 -14.00 6.14
N VAL A 136 5.93 -14.23 6.43
CA VAL A 136 4.86 -13.25 6.21
C VAL A 136 5.06 -12.02 7.09
N GLU A 137 5.43 -12.20 8.38
CA GLU A 137 5.69 -11.08 9.29
C GLU A 137 6.91 -10.25 8.86
N GLN A 138 7.98 -10.89 8.39
CA GLN A 138 9.12 -10.16 7.84
C GLN A 138 8.72 -9.33 6.63
N HIS A 139 7.95 -9.90 5.72
CA HIS A 139 7.45 -9.20 4.53
C HIS A 139 6.50 -8.06 4.89
N ARG A 140 5.61 -8.30 5.88
CA ARG A 140 4.74 -7.28 6.44
C ARG A 140 5.55 -6.10 7.00
N LYS A 141 6.59 -6.39 7.79
CA LYS A 141 7.50 -5.37 8.31
C LYS A 141 8.14 -4.55 7.19
N GLU A 142 8.69 -5.21 6.17
CA GLU A 142 9.32 -4.53 5.02
C GLU A 142 8.33 -3.60 4.28
N LEU A 143 7.08 -4.01 4.15
CA LEU A 143 6.02 -3.18 3.55
C LEU A 143 5.76 -1.92 4.39
N PHE A 144 5.59 -2.08 5.70
CA PHE A 144 5.35 -0.96 6.62
C PHE A 144 6.56 -0.04 6.73
N ASP A 145 7.79 -0.58 6.73
CA ASP A 145 9.03 0.19 6.68
C ASP A 145 9.09 1.07 5.40
N LYS A 146 8.70 0.53 4.24
CA LYS A 146 8.59 1.30 2.99
C LYS A 146 7.56 2.44 3.10
N CYS A 147 6.38 2.16 3.65
CA CYS A 147 5.35 3.19 3.84
C CYS A 147 5.79 4.28 4.82
N THR A 148 6.40 3.89 5.94
CA THR A 148 6.97 4.83 6.93
C THR A 148 8.07 5.69 6.30
N GLY A 149 8.93 5.09 5.48
CA GLY A 149 9.95 5.81 4.72
C GLY A 149 9.37 6.83 3.75
N ASP A 150 8.26 6.51 3.07
CA ASP A 150 7.58 7.46 2.19
C ASP A 150 7.00 8.66 2.97
N VAL A 151 6.42 8.41 4.16
CA VAL A 151 5.94 9.49 5.05
C VAL A 151 7.09 10.37 5.52
N LEU A 152 8.19 9.77 5.95
CA LEU A 152 9.40 10.49 6.39
C LEU A 152 9.97 11.36 5.26
N ASN A 153 10.07 10.82 4.05
CA ASN A 153 10.52 11.55 2.87
C ASN A 153 9.59 12.71 2.53
N ALA A 154 8.27 12.52 2.62
CA ALA A 154 7.29 13.58 2.41
C ALA A 154 7.42 14.71 3.43
N LEU A 155 7.56 14.38 4.72
CA LEU A 155 7.76 15.35 5.80
C LEU A 155 9.06 16.13 5.62
N THR A 156 10.14 15.46 5.26
CA THR A 156 11.44 16.10 4.98
C THR A 156 11.35 17.06 3.81
N ALA A 157 10.67 16.65 2.72
CA ALA A 157 10.47 17.50 1.56
C ALA A 157 9.61 18.75 1.88
N VAL A 158 8.57 18.58 2.70
CA VAL A 158 7.73 19.70 3.18
C VAL A 158 8.54 20.66 4.04
N SER A 159 9.32 20.14 4.99
CA SER A 159 10.20 20.92 5.87
C SER A 159 11.17 21.77 5.06
N GLN A 160 11.86 21.17 4.09
CA GLN A 160 12.79 21.86 3.19
C GLN A 160 12.11 22.94 2.35
N ASN A 161 10.94 22.64 1.80
CA ASN A 161 10.19 23.57 0.96
C ASN A 161 9.65 24.79 1.74
N GLN A 162 9.33 24.60 3.02
CA GLN A 162 8.85 25.69 3.91
C GLN A 162 9.98 26.42 4.64
N GLY A 163 11.22 25.95 4.56
CA GLY A 163 12.34 26.54 5.30
C GLY A 163 12.26 26.34 6.82
N VAL A 164 11.53 25.30 7.27
CA VAL A 164 11.37 24.96 8.69
C VAL A 164 12.20 23.74 9.05
N THR A 165 12.52 23.57 10.33
CA THR A 165 13.22 22.39 10.84
C THR A 165 12.40 21.69 11.92
N PHE A 166 12.75 20.46 12.24
CA PHE A 166 12.11 19.74 13.32
C PHE A 166 12.75 20.10 14.66
N LYS A 167 11.94 20.34 15.70
CA LYS A 167 12.38 20.70 17.06
C LYS A 167 13.24 19.63 17.73
N GLY A 168 12.96 18.37 17.46
CA GLY A 168 13.62 17.23 18.09
C GLY A 168 14.37 16.36 17.09
N ARG A 169 15.46 15.75 17.55
CA ARG A 169 16.31 14.85 16.73
C ARG A 169 15.53 13.72 16.07
N PHE A 170 14.52 13.19 16.73
CA PHE A 170 13.72 12.06 16.26
C PHE A 170 12.30 12.48 15.86
N ALA A 171 12.00 13.78 15.77
CA ALA A 171 10.63 14.25 15.56
C ALA A 171 10.04 13.74 14.22
N ALA A 172 10.82 13.79 13.14
CA ALA A 172 10.36 13.33 11.84
C ALA A 172 10.06 11.81 11.81
N GLU A 173 10.95 11.00 12.40
CA GLU A 173 10.77 9.55 12.50
C GLU A 173 9.56 9.18 13.39
N VAL A 174 9.43 9.85 14.54
CA VAL A 174 8.31 9.64 15.46
C VAL A 174 6.98 10.00 14.78
N ILE A 175 6.93 11.14 14.05
CA ILE A 175 5.75 11.51 13.28
C ILE A 175 5.44 10.43 12.23
N ALA A 176 6.43 9.99 11.45
CA ALA A 176 6.20 9.01 10.39
C ALA A 176 5.65 7.69 10.92
N VAL A 177 6.21 7.17 12.01
CA VAL A 177 5.69 5.96 12.69
C VAL A 177 4.30 6.20 13.28
N SER A 178 4.07 7.37 13.88
CA SER A 178 2.77 7.73 14.48
C SER A 178 1.68 7.84 13.41
N VAL A 179 1.96 8.42 12.25
CA VAL A 179 1.03 8.49 11.10
C VAL A 179 0.60 7.09 10.71
N MET A 180 1.55 6.16 10.52
CA MET A 180 1.25 4.79 10.17
C MET A 180 0.40 4.09 11.22
N GLY A 181 0.75 4.24 12.51
CA GLY A 181 0.00 3.65 13.62
C GLY A 181 -1.43 4.21 13.75
N ILE A 182 -1.62 5.52 13.55
CA ILE A 182 -2.94 6.16 13.60
C ILE A 182 -3.79 5.67 12.41
N TYR A 183 -3.24 5.66 11.20
CA TYR A 183 -3.97 5.23 10.01
C TYR A 183 -4.40 3.77 10.12
N GLU A 184 -3.46 2.88 10.46
CA GLU A 184 -3.77 1.46 10.68
C GLU A 184 -4.84 1.30 11.78
N ARG A 185 -4.68 1.94 12.93
CA ARG A 185 -5.59 1.78 14.06
C ARG A 185 -6.99 2.33 13.79
N VAL A 186 -7.10 3.48 13.15
CA VAL A 186 -8.37 4.10 12.77
C VAL A 186 -9.08 3.23 11.71
N ALA A 187 -8.37 2.83 10.66
CA ALA A 187 -8.93 1.94 9.66
C ALA A 187 -9.37 0.60 10.27
N TYR A 188 -8.54 -0.01 11.12
CA TYR A 188 -8.89 -1.26 11.78
C TYR A 188 -10.16 -1.14 12.63
N HIS A 189 -10.25 -0.07 13.44
CA HIS A 189 -11.38 0.14 14.35
C HIS A 189 -12.69 0.36 13.61
N TYR A 190 -12.70 1.31 12.68
CA TYR A 190 -13.94 1.73 12.03
C TYR A 190 -14.31 0.85 10.85
N LEU A 191 -13.34 0.49 10.00
CA LEU A 191 -13.62 -0.33 8.81
C LEU A 191 -13.82 -1.81 9.18
N LEU A 192 -12.89 -2.41 9.95
CA LEU A 192 -12.87 -3.86 10.15
C LEU A 192 -13.67 -4.33 11.36
N TRP A 193 -13.70 -3.56 12.46
CA TRP A 193 -14.51 -3.94 13.64
C TRP A 193 -15.93 -3.44 13.58
N GLN A 194 -16.16 -2.21 13.14
CA GLN A 194 -17.49 -1.60 13.11
C GLN A 194 -18.20 -1.71 11.76
N ASN A 195 -17.48 -2.15 10.70
CA ASN A 195 -17.97 -2.18 9.31
C ASN A 195 -18.59 -0.83 8.86
N ASN A 196 -18.00 0.28 9.37
CA ASN A 196 -18.49 1.63 9.13
C ASN A 196 -17.75 2.26 7.95
N THR A 197 -18.19 1.92 6.73
CA THR A 197 -17.64 2.48 5.50
C THR A 197 -18.23 3.85 5.16
N GLU A 198 -19.48 4.11 5.58
CA GLU A 198 -20.21 5.34 5.23
C GLU A 198 -19.55 6.59 5.78
N ASN A 199 -19.08 6.55 7.05
CA ASN A 199 -18.46 7.69 7.71
C ASN A 199 -16.93 7.70 7.62
N LEU A 200 -16.33 6.73 6.94
CA LEU A 200 -14.87 6.54 6.95
C LEU A 200 -14.11 7.75 6.38
N LYS A 201 -14.70 8.47 5.43
CA LYS A 201 -14.12 9.70 4.89
C LYS A 201 -14.02 10.81 5.93
N ASP A 202 -15.08 11.05 6.68
CA ASP A 202 -15.11 12.11 7.71
C ASP A 202 -14.21 11.73 8.89
N ILE A 203 -14.26 10.47 9.32
CA ILE A 203 -13.36 9.91 10.34
C ILE A 203 -11.89 10.08 9.91
N GLY A 204 -11.59 9.80 8.63
CA GLY A 204 -10.26 9.98 8.07
C GLY A 204 -9.81 11.45 8.08
N ARG A 205 -10.71 12.39 7.78
CA ARG A 205 -10.41 13.83 7.85
C ARG A 205 -10.08 14.28 9.26
N ASP A 206 -10.81 13.79 10.25
CA ASP A 206 -10.54 14.10 11.66
C ASP A 206 -9.18 13.50 12.09
N ALA A 207 -8.89 12.25 11.71
CA ALA A 207 -7.60 11.62 11.99
C ALA A 207 -6.42 12.40 11.37
N VAL A 208 -6.55 12.83 10.11
CA VAL A 208 -5.54 13.63 9.42
C VAL A 208 -5.40 15.01 10.07
N THR A 209 -6.51 15.66 10.46
CA THR A 209 -6.48 16.96 11.16
C THR A 209 -5.73 16.84 12.49
N PHE A 210 -5.98 15.78 13.25
CA PHE A 210 -5.23 15.50 14.49
C PHE A 210 -3.73 15.35 14.24
N ILE A 211 -3.33 14.59 13.20
CA ILE A 211 -1.93 14.42 12.82
C ILE A 211 -1.30 15.77 12.43
N LEU A 212 -1.97 16.58 11.63
CA LEU A 212 -1.46 17.88 11.18
C LEU A 212 -1.23 18.84 12.36
N GLY A 213 -2.09 18.81 13.37
CA GLY A 213 -1.89 19.55 14.62
C GLY A 213 -0.59 19.15 15.32
N GLY A 214 -0.32 17.84 15.40
CA GLY A 214 0.93 17.31 15.95
C GLY A 214 2.16 17.70 15.13
N VAL A 215 2.09 17.56 13.80
CA VAL A 215 3.19 17.92 12.88
C VAL A 215 3.53 19.40 13.02
N ASN A 216 2.55 20.30 12.98
CA ASN A 216 2.76 21.75 13.08
C ASN A 216 3.43 22.13 14.41
N ASN A 217 3.10 21.46 15.50
CA ASN A 217 3.73 21.73 16.81
C ASN A 217 5.18 21.27 16.90
N LEU A 218 5.62 20.35 16.03
CA LEU A 218 6.97 19.82 16.02
C LEU A 218 7.89 20.52 15.01
N PHE A 219 7.37 21.44 14.20
CA PHE A 219 8.18 22.33 13.39
C PHE A 219 8.72 23.51 14.22
N GLU A 220 9.96 23.94 13.92
CA GLU A 220 10.60 25.11 14.48
C GLU A 220 11.01 26.07 13.37
N GLY A 221 10.71 27.35 13.55
CA GLY A 221 11.20 28.40 12.65
C GLY A 221 10.21 28.79 11.55
N VAL A 222 9.14 29.51 11.91
CA VAL A 222 8.67 30.67 11.18
C VAL A 222 8.52 31.80 12.21
N SER A 223 9.58 32.56 12.42
CA SER A 223 9.41 33.92 12.91
C SER A 223 8.68 34.68 11.81
N CYS A 224 7.39 34.91 11.98
CA CYS A 224 6.74 36.01 11.29
C CYS A 224 7.40 37.30 11.80
N THR A 225 8.34 37.83 11.04
CA THR A 225 8.68 39.25 11.06
C THR A 225 7.76 39.99 10.10
#